data_0c51f0cb7abc73a2d9d0334f575f4109
#
_entry.id   0c51f0cb7abc73a2d9d0334f575f4109
#
_cell.length_a   1.000
_cell.length_b   1.000
_cell.length_c   1.000
_cell.angle_alpha   90.00
_cell.angle_beta   90.00
_cell.angle_gamma   90.00
#
_symmetry.space_group_name_H-M   'P 1'
#
loop_
_entity.id
_entity.type
_entity.pdbx_description
1 polymer ?
#
loop_
_entity_poly.entity_id
_entity_poly.type
_entity_poly.pdbx_seq_one_letter_code
_entity_poly.pdbx_strand_id
1 'polypeptide(L)'
;CGNAMKMIDNICKAVCETDTSNCRYYMSRADSIKKQILMLKKSLSTKIVGKGAFIIYHPSLTYFAEEFHLKQIPMEEEGREPGARQIARVIDYARKLGVRKMLIQKEFSNSNIEPMVKTLGISTGVINPLSYDWMGEMANTAKALE
;
A
#
# COMPACT_ATOMS: atom_id res chain seq x y z
N CYS A 1 7.49 4.57 0.32
CA CYS A 1 8.51 5.35 1.09
C CYS A 1 9.26 6.33 0.18
N GLY A 2 9.76 5.91 -0.99
CA GLY A 2 10.53 6.77 -1.89
C GLY A 2 9.79 8.04 -2.34
N ASN A 3 8.51 7.89 -2.76
CA ASN A 3 7.69 9.04 -3.15
C ASN A 3 7.42 9.99 -1.97
N ALA A 4 7.21 9.47 -0.75
CA ALA A 4 7.03 10.31 0.43
C ALA A 4 8.28 11.15 0.74
N MET A 5 9.48 10.62 0.56
CA MET A 5 10.72 11.39 0.71
C MET A 5 10.83 12.52 -0.32
N LYS A 6 10.48 12.26 -1.60
CA LYS A 6 10.43 13.31 -2.64
C LYS A 6 9.42 14.41 -2.31
N MET A 7 8.24 14.04 -1.79
CA MET A 7 7.25 15.02 -1.34
C MET A 7 7.80 15.90 -0.21
N ILE A 8 8.50 15.31 0.77
CA ILE A 8 9.13 16.06 1.87
C ILE A 8 10.19 17.03 1.33
N ASP A 9 11.02 16.62 0.37
CA ASP A 9 12.01 17.50 -0.24
C ASP A 9 11.35 18.70 -0.97
N ASN A 10 10.28 18.44 -1.72
CA ASN A 10 9.54 19.50 -2.41
C ASN A 10 8.85 20.47 -1.42
N ILE A 11 8.24 19.95 -0.36
CA ILE A 11 7.63 20.78 0.69
C ILE A 11 8.70 21.61 1.40
N CYS A 12 9.81 20.99 1.78
CA CYS A 12 10.91 21.66 2.45
C CYS A 12 11.46 22.82 1.60
N LYS A 13 11.65 22.59 0.31
CA LYS A 13 12.07 23.63 -0.64
C LYS A 13 11.08 24.78 -0.65
N ALA A 14 9.80 24.52 -0.85
CA ALA A 14 8.76 25.55 -0.94
C ALA A 14 8.65 26.40 0.32
N VAL A 15 8.70 25.77 1.52
CA VAL A 15 8.64 26.52 2.80
C VAL A 15 9.92 27.32 3.04
N CYS A 16 11.09 26.84 2.61
CA CYS A 16 12.34 27.60 2.68
C CYS A 16 12.34 28.84 1.76
N GLU A 17 11.69 28.78 0.61
CA GLU A 17 11.55 29.93 -0.31
C GLU A 17 10.63 31.01 0.27
N THR A 18 9.59 30.62 1.02
CA THR A 18 8.60 31.54 1.63
C THR A 18 9.06 32.10 2.98
N ASP A 19 9.77 31.31 3.77
CA ASP A 19 10.27 31.66 5.10
C ASP A 19 11.76 31.29 5.22
N THR A 20 12.59 32.13 4.63
CA THR A 20 14.04 31.93 4.57
C THR A 20 14.70 31.96 5.96
N SER A 21 14.15 32.73 6.90
CA SER A 21 14.67 32.85 8.26
C SER A 21 14.63 31.53 9.03
N ASN A 22 13.64 30.68 8.81
CA ASN A 22 13.44 29.40 9.47
C ASN A 22 13.90 28.20 8.62
N CYS A 23 14.51 28.42 7.45
CA CYS A 23 14.86 27.35 6.51
C CYS A 23 15.74 26.25 7.17
N ARG A 24 16.69 26.62 8.04
CA ARG A 24 17.50 25.63 8.79
C ARG A 24 16.64 24.71 9.65
N TYR A 25 15.60 25.24 10.28
CA TYR A 25 14.65 24.42 11.06
C TYR A 25 13.88 23.47 10.17
N TYR A 26 13.35 23.94 9.03
CA TYR A 26 12.61 23.09 8.10
C TYR A 26 13.47 21.97 7.53
N MET A 27 14.70 22.27 7.12
CA MET A 27 15.66 21.24 6.66
C MET A 27 15.93 20.18 7.74
N SER A 28 16.15 20.59 8.98
CA SER A 28 16.40 19.65 10.09
C SER A 28 15.18 18.73 10.31
N ARG A 29 13.96 19.28 10.24
CA ARG A 29 12.71 18.50 10.38
C ARG A 29 12.53 17.53 9.21
N ALA A 30 12.76 17.97 7.98
CA ALA A 30 12.70 17.14 6.79
C ALA A 30 13.67 15.96 6.88
N ASP A 31 14.92 16.20 7.30
CA ASP A 31 15.93 15.15 7.47
C ASP A 31 15.54 14.14 8.56
N SER A 32 14.97 14.63 9.67
CA SER A 32 14.49 13.76 10.74
C SER A 32 13.38 12.82 10.24
N ILE A 33 12.39 13.35 9.50
CA ILE A 33 11.29 12.55 8.96
C ILE A 33 11.79 11.56 7.89
N LYS A 34 12.69 11.99 6.99
CA LYS A 34 13.30 11.10 5.99
C LYS A 34 14.06 9.93 6.63
N LYS A 35 14.79 10.15 7.74
CA LYS A 35 15.43 9.08 8.52
C LYS A 35 14.41 8.06 9.05
N GLN A 36 13.28 8.52 9.59
CA GLN A 36 12.21 7.63 10.07
C GLN A 36 11.60 6.81 8.92
N ILE A 37 11.37 7.43 7.75
CA ILE A 37 10.88 6.72 6.56
C ILE A 37 11.87 5.67 6.09
N LEU A 38 13.17 5.94 6.12
CA LEU A 38 14.19 4.96 5.74
C LEU A 38 14.23 3.77 6.71
N MET A 39 14.09 4.01 8.02
CA MET A 39 13.98 2.93 9.02
C MET A 39 12.72 2.09 8.79
N LEU A 40 11.58 2.74 8.54
CA LEU A 40 10.34 2.06 8.19
C LEU A 40 10.52 1.20 6.93
N LYS A 41 11.05 1.77 5.84
CA LYS A 41 11.32 1.04 4.59
C LYS A 41 12.15 -0.21 4.84
N LYS A 42 13.21 -0.11 5.62
CA LYS A 42 14.07 -1.26 5.98
C LYS A 42 13.27 -2.34 6.73
N SER A 43 12.47 -1.94 7.71
CA SER A 43 11.60 -2.86 8.46
C SER A 43 10.56 -3.54 7.56
N LEU A 44 9.92 -2.79 6.66
CA LEU A 44 8.94 -3.33 5.72
C LEU A 44 9.59 -4.33 4.75
N SER A 45 10.78 -4.00 4.23
CA SER A 45 11.49 -4.88 3.30
C SER A 45 11.74 -6.27 3.88
N THR A 46 12.06 -6.38 5.17
CA THR A 46 12.27 -7.69 5.82
C THR A 46 10.99 -8.49 5.99
N LYS A 47 9.86 -7.84 6.21
CA LYS A 47 8.55 -8.47 6.44
C LYS A 47 7.88 -8.94 5.15
N ILE A 48 8.14 -8.23 4.05
CA ILE A 48 7.45 -8.43 2.77
C ILE A 48 8.20 -9.40 1.84
N VAL A 49 9.44 -9.75 2.14
CA VAL A 49 10.25 -10.68 1.32
C VAL A 49 9.48 -11.98 1.02
N GLY A 50 9.43 -12.35 -0.26
CA GLY A 50 8.82 -13.61 -0.71
C GLY A 50 7.29 -13.62 -0.76
N LYS A 51 6.61 -12.50 -0.50
CA LYS A 51 5.14 -12.44 -0.54
C LYS A 51 4.56 -12.49 -1.97
N GLY A 52 5.35 -12.17 -2.98
CA GLY A 52 5.03 -12.35 -4.41
C GLY A 52 3.86 -11.49 -4.89
N ALA A 53 2.64 -11.96 -4.72
CA ALA A 53 1.44 -11.28 -5.22
C ALA A 53 0.32 -11.26 -4.16
N PHE A 54 -0.56 -10.25 -4.27
CA PHE A 54 -1.75 -10.12 -3.44
C PHE A 54 -2.92 -9.57 -4.26
N ILE A 55 -4.13 -9.93 -3.86
CA ILE A 55 -5.35 -9.32 -4.39
C ILE A 55 -5.67 -8.08 -3.56
N ILE A 56 -6.18 -7.05 -4.19
CA ILE A 56 -6.72 -5.86 -3.53
C ILE A 56 -8.05 -5.48 -4.16
N TYR A 57 -8.99 -4.97 -3.36
CA TYR A 57 -10.27 -4.56 -3.92
C TYR A 57 -10.09 -3.38 -4.87
N HIS A 58 -9.71 -2.21 -4.36
CA HIS A 58 -9.37 -1.02 -5.16
C HIS A 58 -7.84 -0.85 -5.27
N PRO A 59 -7.27 -0.50 -6.45
CA PRO A 59 -5.80 -0.48 -6.68
C PRO A 59 -5.08 0.69 -6.02
N SER A 60 -5.17 0.84 -4.70
CA SER A 60 -4.58 1.95 -3.93
C SER A 60 -3.10 1.75 -3.55
N LEU A 61 -2.53 0.57 -3.74
CA LEU A 61 -1.18 0.23 -3.29
C LEU A 61 -0.16 0.08 -4.44
N THR A 62 -0.39 0.68 -5.61
CA THR A 62 0.48 0.53 -6.78
C THR A 62 1.94 0.89 -6.47
N TYR A 63 2.19 2.07 -5.90
CA TYR A 63 3.55 2.50 -5.54
C TYR A 63 4.17 1.67 -4.40
N PHE A 64 3.36 1.13 -3.50
CA PHE A 64 3.82 0.20 -2.48
C PHE A 64 4.27 -1.12 -3.12
N ALA A 65 3.44 -1.67 -3.99
CA ALA A 65 3.74 -2.91 -4.69
C ALA A 65 5.02 -2.78 -5.54
N GLU A 66 5.16 -1.70 -6.31
CA GLU A 66 6.37 -1.42 -7.10
C GLU A 66 7.62 -1.32 -6.22
N GLU A 67 7.56 -0.55 -5.11
CA GLU A 67 8.70 -0.32 -4.23
C GLU A 67 9.22 -1.60 -3.54
N PHE A 68 8.32 -2.56 -3.28
CA PHE A 68 8.66 -3.82 -2.61
C PHE A 68 8.62 -5.04 -3.54
N HIS A 69 8.59 -4.82 -4.87
CA HIS A 69 8.58 -5.88 -5.89
C HIS A 69 7.45 -6.89 -5.72
N LEU A 70 6.26 -6.41 -5.35
CA LEU A 70 5.04 -7.19 -5.23
C LEU A 70 4.17 -7.04 -6.48
N LYS A 71 3.36 -8.04 -6.76
CA LYS A 71 2.33 -7.99 -7.79
C LYS A 71 0.98 -7.66 -7.17
N GLN A 72 0.46 -6.47 -7.40
CA GLN A 72 -0.91 -6.09 -7.05
C GLN A 72 -1.88 -6.59 -8.10
N ILE A 73 -2.95 -7.28 -7.70
CA ILE A 73 -4.03 -7.76 -8.56
C ILE A 73 -5.33 -7.07 -8.12
N PRO A 74 -5.79 -6.01 -8.80
CA PRO A 74 -7.01 -5.33 -8.45
C PRO A 74 -8.24 -6.16 -8.82
N MET A 75 -9.29 -6.08 -8.01
CA MET A 75 -10.61 -6.62 -8.35
C MET A 75 -11.42 -5.64 -9.17
N GLU A 76 -11.37 -4.39 -8.77
CA GLU A 76 -12.08 -3.29 -9.41
C GLU A 76 -11.33 -2.82 -10.67
N GLU A 77 -12.06 -2.52 -11.72
CA GLU A 77 -11.56 -1.88 -12.94
C GLU A 77 -12.32 -0.56 -13.16
N GLU A 78 -11.57 0.54 -13.29
CA GLU A 78 -12.12 1.88 -13.59
C GLU A 78 -13.21 2.38 -12.64
N GLY A 79 -13.17 2.04 -11.37
CA GLY A 79 -14.15 2.47 -10.37
C GLY A 79 -15.47 1.69 -10.42
N ARG A 80 -15.53 0.55 -11.12
CA ARG A 80 -16.74 -0.27 -11.26
C ARG A 80 -16.66 -1.54 -10.42
N GLU A 81 -17.79 -1.94 -9.84
CA GLU A 81 -17.87 -3.22 -9.15
C GLU A 81 -17.55 -4.38 -10.11
N PRO A 82 -16.75 -5.37 -9.66
CA PRO A 82 -16.35 -6.46 -10.51
C PRO A 82 -17.54 -7.37 -10.86
N GLY A 83 -17.80 -7.55 -12.14
CA GLY A 83 -18.77 -8.54 -12.62
C GLY A 83 -18.25 -9.98 -12.53
N ALA A 84 -19.13 -10.97 -12.64
CA ALA A 84 -18.80 -12.40 -12.49
C ALA A 84 -17.64 -12.86 -13.39
N ARG A 85 -17.56 -12.38 -14.62
CA ARG A 85 -16.45 -12.69 -15.55
C ARG A 85 -15.11 -12.13 -15.06
N GLN A 86 -15.11 -10.93 -14.48
CA GLN A 86 -13.92 -10.31 -13.90
C GLN A 86 -13.44 -11.09 -12.68
N ILE A 87 -14.36 -11.45 -11.78
CA ILE A 87 -14.05 -12.26 -10.60
C ILE A 87 -13.42 -13.60 -11.02
N ALA A 88 -13.99 -14.29 -12.02
CA ALA A 88 -13.42 -15.54 -12.53
C ALA A 88 -11.98 -15.35 -13.05
N ARG A 89 -11.72 -14.31 -13.84
CA ARG A 89 -10.36 -13.98 -14.33
C ARG A 89 -9.37 -13.72 -13.19
N VAL A 90 -9.79 -12.96 -12.17
CA VAL A 90 -8.95 -12.69 -10.98
C VAL A 90 -8.64 -13.98 -10.24
N ILE A 91 -9.63 -14.85 -10.04
CA ILE A 91 -9.45 -16.17 -9.39
C ILE A 91 -8.41 -17.01 -10.13
N ASP A 92 -8.56 -17.16 -11.45
CA ASP A 92 -7.63 -17.97 -12.25
C ASP A 92 -6.21 -17.40 -12.25
N TYR A 93 -6.08 -16.08 -12.31
CA TYR A 93 -4.78 -15.42 -12.28
C TYR A 93 -4.12 -15.51 -10.90
N ALA A 94 -4.89 -15.33 -9.84
CA ALA A 94 -4.41 -15.47 -8.46
C ALA A 94 -3.92 -16.89 -8.16
N ARG A 95 -4.62 -17.92 -8.65
CA ARG A 95 -4.19 -19.33 -8.54
C ARG A 95 -2.85 -19.58 -9.23
N LYS A 96 -2.67 -19.07 -10.45
CA LYS A 96 -1.40 -19.20 -11.20
C LYS A 96 -0.21 -18.58 -10.48
N LEU A 97 -0.45 -17.50 -9.74
CA LEU A 97 0.58 -16.79 -8.98
C LEU A 97 0.73 -17.27 -7.53
N GLY A 98 -0.07 -18.25 -7.09
CA GLY A 98 -0.03 -18.76 -5.72
C GLY A 98 -0.40 -17.70 -4.67
N VAL A 99 -1.34 -16.79 -4.98
CA VAL A 99 -1.77 -15.74 -4.06
C VAL A 99 -2.38 -16.35 -2.81
N ARG A 100 -2.02 -15.82 -1.65
CA ARG A 100 -2.52 -16.28 -0.34
C ARG A 100 -3.27 -15.19 0.44
N LYS A 101 -3.18 -13.94 0.01
CA LYS A 101 -3.72 -12.78 0.73
C LYS A 101 -4.55 -11.89 -0.17
N MET A 102 -5.64 -11.39 0.39
CA MET A 102 -6.42 -10.31 -0.18
C MET A 102 -6.48 -9.15 0.79
N LEU A 103 -6.16 -7.96 0.31
CA LEU A 103 -6.28 -6.71 1.07
C LEU A 103 -7.59 -6.01 0.70
N ILE A 104 -8.29 -5.55 1.73
CA ILE A 104 -9.56 -4.85 1.60
C ILE A 104 -9.41 -3.50 2.29
N GLN A 105 -9.68 -2.44 1.58
CA GLN A 105 -9.74 -1.13 2.20
C GLN A 105 -10.97 -1.04 3.12
N LYS A 106 -10.81 -0.31 4.23
CA LYS A 106 -11.86 -0.13 5.25
C LYS A 106 -13.18 0.34 4.65
N GLU A 107 -13.13 1.18 3.60
CA GLU A 107 -14.29 1.73 2.91
C GLU A 107 -15.08 0.65 2.13
N PHE A 108 -14.42 -0.44 1.77
CA PHE A 108 -14.98 -1.54 1.00
C PHE A 108 -15.18 -2.83 1.81
N SER A 109 -15.12 -2.75 3.14
CA SER A 109 -15.21 -3.91 4.04
C SER A 109 -16.55 -4.67 3.93
N ASN A 110 -17.60 -4.05 3.42
CA ASN A 110 -18.92 -4.64 3.19
C ASN A 110 -19.10 -5.22 1.77
N SER A 111 -18.06 -5.23 0.95
CA SER A 111 -18.12 -5.78 -0.40
C SER A 111 -18.33 -7.30 -0.36
N ASN A 112 -19.13 -7.83 -1.28
CA ASN A 112 -19.45 -9.27 -1.35
C ASN A 112 -18.29 -10.07 -1.97
N ILE A 113 -17.20 -10.22 -1.21
CA ILE A 113 -15.97 -10.91 -1.62
C ILE A 113 -15.81 -12.31 -1.00
N GLU A 114 -16.64 -12.65 -0.01
CA GLU A 114 -16.56 -13.92 0.73
C GLU A 114 -16.54 -15.16 -0.16
N PRO A 115 -17.40 -15.28 -1.21
CA PRO A 115 -17.39 -16.44 -2.08
C PRO A 115 -16.05 -16.64 -2.80
N MET A 116 -15.39 -15.53 -3.20
CA MET A 116 -14.09 -15.58 -3.87
C MET A 116 -12.98 -15.98 -2.90
N VAL A 117 -12.95 -15.36 -1.72
CA VAL A 117 -11.97 -15.67 -0.65
C VAL A 117 -12.04 -17.15 -0.31
N LYS A 118 -13.26 -17.69 -0.13
CA LYS A 118 -13.51 -19.12 0.14
C LYS A 118 -13.05 -20.01 -1.03
N THR A 119 -13.37 -19.64 -2.26
CA THR A 119 -13.00 -20.39 -3.47
C THR A 119 -11.48 -20.45 -3.67
N LEU A 120 -10.76 -19.41 -3.29
CA LEU A 120 -9.30 -19.35 -3.35
C LEU A 120 -8.61 -19.96 -2.14
N GLY A 121 -9.30 -20.13 -1.01
CA GLY A 121 -8.70 -20.58 0.25
C GLY A 121 -7.67 -19.59 0.80
N ILE A 122 -7.89 -18.29 0.58
CA ILE A 122 -6.97 -17.21 1.00
C ILE A 122 -7.51 -16.50 2.24
N SER A 123 -6.62 -15.78 2.94
CA SER A 123 -7.01 -14.92 4.06
C SER A 123 -7.14 -13.47 3.62
N THR A 124 -7.92 -12.69 4.38
CA THR A 124 -8.13 -11.26 4.15
C THR A 124 -7.40 -10.43 5.19
N GLY A 125 -6.94 -9.25 4.79
CA GLY A 125 -6.41 -8.22 5.67
C GLY A 125 -7.09 -6.89 5.40
N VAL A 126 -7.45 -6.16 6.45
CA VAL A 126 -8.06 -4.82 6.32
C VAL A 126 -6.97 -3.77 6.39
N ILE A 127 -7.00 -2.82 5.46
CA ILE A 127 -6.09 -1.67 5.37
C ILE A 127 -6.88 -0.36 5.31
N ASN A 128 -6.24 0.73 5.72
CA ASN A 128 -6.82 2.07 5.64
C ASN A 128 -5.86 3.04 4.91
N PRO A 129 -5.81 3.06 3.57
CA PRO A 129 -4.91 3.93 2.81
C PRO A 129 -5.08 5.42 3.09
N LEU A 130 -6.21 5.82 3.68
CA LEU A 130 -6.53 7.20 4.07
C LEU A 130 -6.18 7.52 5.53
N SER A 131 -5.45 6.63 6.22
CA SER A 131 -5.04 6.85 7.61
C SER A 131 -4.15 8.09 7.75
N TYR A 132 -4.44 8.94 8.74
CA TYR A 132 -3.54 10.04 9.11
C TYR A 132 -2.18 9.52 9.63
N ASP A 133 -2.18 8.41 10.37
CA ASP A 133 -0.96 7.69 10.74
C ASP A 133 -0.46 6.85 9.55
N TRP A 134 0.12 7.53 8.57
CA TRP A 134 0.64 6.89 7.37
C TRP A 134 1.71 5.83 7.68
N MET A 135 2.63 6.11 8.63
CA MET A 135 3.71 5.17 8.96
C MET A 135 3.19 3.90 9.63
N GLY A 136 2.24 4.05 10.56
CA GLY A 136 1.56 2.93 11.21
C GLY A 136 0.77 2.11 10.20
N GLU A 137 0.09 2.74 9.24
CA GLU A 137 -0.67 2.04 8.23
C GLU A 137 0.22 1.29 7.22
N MET A 138 1.38 1.83 6.86
CA MET A 138 2.38 1.09 6.08
C MET A 138 2.83 -0.19 6.80
N ALA A 139 3.03 -0.12 8.12
CA ALA A 139 3.37 -1.29 8.93
C ALA A 139 2.20 -2.28 9.04
N ASN A 140 0.96 -1.78 9.18
CA ASN A 140 -0.26 -2.59 9.16
C ASN A 140 -0.44 -3.32 7.82
N THR A 141 -0.23 -2.63 6.70
CA THR A 141 -0.29 -3.22 5.35
C THR A 141 0.72 -4.36 5.20
N ALA A 142 1.95 -4.18 5.67
CA ALA A 142 2.96 -5.24 5.65
C ALA A 142 2.54 -6.45 6.50
N LYS A 143 2.02 -6.22 7.71
CA LYS A 143 1.49 -7.26 8.59
C LYS A 143 0.31 -8.01 7.95
N ALA A 144 -0.58 -7.30 7.28
CA ALA A 144 -1.73 -7.89 6.59
C ALA A 144 -1.31 -8.82 5.43
N LEU A 145 -0.08 -8.67 4.92
CA LEU A 145 0.51 -9.54 3.90
C LEU A 145 1.26 -10.76 4.49
N GLU A 146 1.54 -10.78 5.78
CA GLU A 146 2.12 -11.94 6.49
C GLU A 146 1.14 -13.11 6.54
#